data_454b123f3f7a7c168c07936637aff56e
#
_entry.id   454b123f3f7a7c168c07936637aff56e
#
_cell.length_a   1.000
_cell.length_b   1.000
_cell.length_c   1.000
_cell.angle_alpha   90.00
_cell.angle_beta   90.00
_cell.angle_gamma   90.00
#
_symmetry.space_group_name_H-M   'P 1'
#
loop_
_entity.id
_entity.type
_entity.pdbx_description
1 polymer ?
#
loop_
_entity_poly.entity_id
_entity_poly.type
_entity_poly.pdbx_seq_one_letter_code
_entity_poly.pdbx_strand_id
1 'polypeptide(L)'
;LSLSAVSVTSGASATGTITLGAPAPGSGAELRISSNQGAVNVPAVVYVPAGATSASFVIGSTPVQQKVTATITATAGALAKSRTLTVNPAALVSVKLQQSSMTGGATQQGTVLLTGVAPSGGLSVVLSSSNPAIQAPKEVFIPAGAASGVFAIHAGVVATKTSGLMVAQLGTLKKSTSVSVVPPVISSIVASRPTVVGGGVVDVTLHITGPAPAGGTSVMLTSGNVALTVPANVVVPAGQTSVVFTASSKPVSKTTSVNISGKVGITTKVGYVTVLPR
;
A
#
# COMPACT_ATOMS: atom_id res chain seq x y z
N LEU A 1 -34.26 -14.42 -24.47
CA LEU A 1 -32.91 -14.28 -23.90
C LEU A 1 -32.77 -12.90 -23.27
N SER A 2 -32.33 -12.84 -22.00
CA SER A 2 -31.95 -11.62 -21.28
C SER A 2 -30.59 -11.82 -20.60
N LEU A 3 -29.93 -10.73 -20.25
CA LEU A 3 -28.64 -10.73 -19.55
C LEU A 3 -28.76 -9.92 -18.26
N SER A 4 -28.12 -10.35 -17.17
CA SER A 4 -28.08 -9.63 -15.89
C SER A 4 -27.29 -8.31 -15.98
N ALA A 5 -26.41 -8.19 -16.99
CA ALA A 5 -25.62 -6.99 -17.25
C ALA A 5 -25.34 -6.87 -18.76
N VAL A 6 -25.25 -5.64 -19.25
CA VAL A 6 -24.87 -5.33 -20.65
C VAL A 6 -23.37 -5.17 -20.80
N SER A 7 -22.65 -5.06 -19.70
CA SER A 7 -21.18 -5.03 -19.67
C SER A 7 -20.62 -5.64 -18.39
N VAL A 8 -19.44 -6.25 -18.51
CA VAL A 8 -18.64 -6.78 -17.41
C VAL A 8 -17.20 -6.29 -17.52
N THR A 9 -16.48 -6.34 -16.42
CA THR A 9 -15.04 -6.09 -16.41
C THR A 9 -14.29 -7.40 -16.69
N SER A 10 -13.15 -7.31 -17.28
CA SER A 10 -12.15 -8.34 -17.56
C SER A 10 -12.10 -9.43 -16.46
N GLY A 11 -12.46 -10.66 -16.82
CA GLY A 11 -12.50 -11.80 -15.90
C GLY A 11 -13.78 -11.94 -15.04
N ALA A 12 -14.72 -11.00 -15.13
CA ALA A 12 -16.00 -11.10 -14.41
C ALA A 12 -17.03 -11.93 -15.22
N SER A 13 -18.09 -12.37 -14.54
CA SER A 13 -19.21 -13.13 -15.14
C SER A 13 -20.50 -12.35 -15.14
N ALA A 14 -21.42 -12.75 -16.02
CA ALA A 14 -22.83 -12.34 -16.04
C ALA A 14 -23.72 -13.57 -16.04
N THR A 15 -25.03 -13.39 -15.81
CA THR A 15 -26.03 -14.43 -15.93
C THR A 15 -26.90 -14.18 -17.16
N GLY A 16 -27.01 -15.19 -18.01
CA GLY A 16 -28.00 -15.24 -19.08
C GLY A 16 -29.26 -15.96 -18.61
N THR A 17 -30.44 -15.51 -19.04
CA THR A 17 -31.69 -16.17 -18.73
C THR A 17 -32.47 -16.39 -20.05
N ILE A 18 -32.82 -17.63 -20.34
CA ILE A 18 -33.77 -18.01 -21.36
C ILE A 18 -35.17 -17.91 -20.77
N THR A 19 -36.10 -17.34 -21.50
CA THR A 19 -37.54 -17.32 -21.16
C THR A 19 -38.30 -17.83 -22.37
N LEU A 20 -39.13 -18.87 -22.18
CA LEU A 20 -40.02 -19.44 -23.18
C LEU A 20 -41.38 -18.71 -23.16
N GLY A 21 -42.09 -18.73 -24.27
CA GLY A 21 -43.45 -18.14 -24.35
C GLY A 21 -44.55 -19.03 -23.71
N ALA A 22 -44.22 -20.30 -23.43
CA ALA A 22 -45.09 -21.28 -22.77
C ALA A 22 -44.25 -22.27 -21.96
N PRO A 23 -44.82 -23.01 -21.01
CA PRO A 23 -44.10 -24.06 -20.28
C PRO A 23 -43.45 -25.08 -21.24
N ALA A 24 -42.24 -25.52 -20.89
CA ALA A 24 -41.52 -26.54 -21.67
C ALA A 24 -42.31 -27.86 -21.68
N PRO A 25 -42.27 -28.61 -22.80
CA PRO A 25 -42.96 -29.89 -22.94
C PRO A 25 -42.44 -30.92 -21.94
N GLY A 26 -43.10 -32.10 -21.85
CA GLY A 26 -42.76 -33.15 -20.90
C GLY A 26 -41.33 -33.68 -21.01
N SER A 27 -40.68 -33.53 -22.17
CA SER A 27 -39.26 -33.81 -22.40
C SER A 27 -38.33 -32.65 -22.06
N GLY A 28 -38.85 -31.50 -21.59
CA GLY A 28 -38.09 -30.25 -21.45
C GLY A 28 -37.82 -29.58 -22.80
N ALA A 29 -37.05 -28.50 -22.79
CA ALA A 29 -36.62 -27.78 -23.99
C ALA A 29 -35.10 -27.55 -23.96
N GLU A 30 -34.42 -27.94 -25.04
CA GLU A 30 -32.99 -27.74 -25.25
C GLU A 30 -32.78 -26.54 -26.19
N LEU A 31 -31.90 -25.60 -25.71
CA LEU A 31 -31.51 -24.45 -26.53
C LEU A 31 -29.99 -24.41 -26.65
N ARG A 32 -29.53 -24.21 -27.89
CA ARG A 32 -28.11 -24.02 -28.17
C ARG A 32 -27.74 -22.56 -27.92
N ILE A 33 -26.61 -22.35 -27.21
CA ILE A 33 -26.08 -21.03 -26.91
C ILE A 33 -24.73 -20.90 -27.60
N SER A 34 -24.48 -19.75 -28.20
CA SER A 34 -23.20 -19.43 -28.83
C SER A 34 -22.80 -17.99 -28.56
N SER A 35 -21.50 -17.73 -28.62
CA SER A 35 -20.89 -16.39 -28.60
C SER A 35 -20.06 -16.23 -29.87
N ASN A 36 -20.09 -15.06 -30.50
CA ASN A 36 -19.25 -14.73 -31.65
C ASN A 36 -17.85 -14.24 -31.26
N GLN A 37 -17.53 -14.20 -29.98
CA GLN A 37 -16.23 -13.75 -29.45
C GLN A 37 -15.67 -14.76 -28.45
N GLY A 38 -14.40 -15.18 -28.64
CA GLY A 38 -13.71 -16.11 -27.74
C GLY A 38 -13.45 -15.57 -26.36
N ALA A 39 -13.55 -14.22 -26.17
CA ALA A 39 -13.46 -13.58 -24.88
C ALA A 39 -14.69 -13.79 -23.98
N VAL A 40 -15.77 -14.35 -24.52
CA VAL A 40 -17.02 -14.61 -23.77
C VAL A 40 -17.36 -16.10 -23.89
N ASN A 41 -17.31 -16.78 -22.74
CA ASN A 41 -17.56 -18.21 -22.63
C ASN A 41 -19.01 -18.45 -22.19
N VAL A 42 -19.74 -19.28 -22.98
CA VAL A 42 -21.10 -19.68 -22.69
C VAL A 42 -21.21 -21.22 -22.75
N PRO A 43 -22.16 -21.87 -22.05
CA PRO A 43 -22.42 -23.28 -22.26
C PRO A 43 -22.96 -23.52 -23.67
N ALA A 44 -22.60 -24.61 -24.28
CA ALA A 44 -23.09 -24.96 -25.65
C ALA A 44 -24.61 -25.17 -25.67
N VAL A 45 -25.16 -25.66 -24.55
CA VAL A 45 -26.58 -26.01 -24.41
C VAL A 45 -27.09 -25.55 -23.04
N VAL A 46 -28.32 -25.05 -23.02
CA VAL A 46 -29.11 -24.77 -21.84
C VAL A 46 -30.43 -25.56 -21.93
N TYR A 47 -30.74 -26.28 -20.86
CA TYR A 47 -31.94 -27.08 -20.75
C TYR A 47 -32.98 -26.40 -19.86
N VAL A 48 -34.20 -26.20 -20.39
CA VAL A 48 -35.35 -25.72 -19.61
C VAL A 48 -36.15 -26.96 -19.18
N PRO A 49 -36.28 -27.26 -17.88
CA PRO A 49 -36.97 -28.43 -17.37
C PRO A 49 -38.46 -28.47 -17.82
N ALA A 50 -39.01 -29.67 -17.91
CA ALA A 50 -40.44 -29.87 -18.21
C ALA A 50 -41.33 -29.03 -17.28
N GLY A 51 -42.30 -28.33 -17.85
CA GLY A 51 -43.21 -27.45 -17.14
C GLY A 51 -42.62 -26.09 -16.71
N ALA A 52 -41.30 -25.90 -16.75
CA ALA A 52 -40.68 -24.62 -16.50
C ALA A 52 -40.79 -23.67 -17.69
N THR A 53 -40.80 -22.36 -17.41
CA THR A 53 -40.82 -21.32 -18.46
C THR A 53 -39.47 -20.61 -18.59
N SER A 54 -38.48 -20.94 -17.77
CA SER A 54 -37.16 -20.29 -17.85
C SER A 54 -36.02 -21.16 -17.31
N ALA A 55 -34.80 -20.88 -17.78
CA ALA A 55 -33.55 -21.42 -17.23
C ALA A 55 -32.45 -20.37 -17.31
N SER A 56 -31.58 -20.33 -16.29
CA SER A 56 -30.43 -19.42 -16.22
C SER A 56 -29.12 -20.17 -16.45
N PHE A 57 -28.13 -19.47 -17.01
CA PHE A 57 -26.78 -19.99 -17.24
C PHE A 57 -25.72 -18.91 -16.99
N VAL A 58 -24.51 -19.35 -16.69
CA VAL A 58 -23.36 -18.46 -16.47
C VAL A 58 -22.73 -18.07 -17.80
N ILE A 59 -22.40 -16.81 -17.94
CA ILE A 59 -21.63 -16.22 -19.01
C ILE A 59 -20.31 -15.76 -18.42
N GLY A 60 -19.22 -16.48 -18.69
CA GLY A 60 -17.88 -16.10 -18.24
C GLY A 60 -17.22 -15.13 -19.24
N SER A 61 -16.32 -14.28 -18.74
CA SER A 61 -15.41 -13.50 -19.60
C SER A 61 -13.95 -13.81 -19.30
N THR A 62 -13.13 -13.85 -20.36
CA THR A 62 -11.67 -13.87 -20.20
C THR A 62 -11.13 -12.46 -20.13
N PRO A 63 -9.96 -12.25 -19.49
CA PRO A 63 -9.31 -10.96 -19.45
C PRO A 63 -8.92 -10.46 -20.84
N VAL A 64 -9.24 -9.18 -21.13
CA VAL A 64 -8.99 -8.53 -22.42
C VAL A 64 -8.13 -7.29 -22.28
N GLN A 65 -7.31 -7.01 -23.31
CA GLN A 65 -6.48 -5.78 -23.38
C GLN A 65 -7.27 -4.58 -23.90
N GLN A 66 -8.29 -4.83 -24.74
CA GLN A 66 -9.15 -3.82 -25.32
C GLN A 66 -10.62 -4.23 -25.14
N LYS A 67 -11.50 -3.24 -25.22
CA LYS A 67 -12.95 -3.45 -25.16
C LYS A 67 -13.40 -4.44 -26.26
N VAL A 68 -14.10 -5.50 -25.86
CA VAL A 68 -14.68 -6.52 -26.75
C VAL A 68 -16.19 -6.51 -26.57
N THR A 69 -16.95 -6.47 -27.68
CA THR A 69 -18.41 -6.64 -27.67
C THR A 69 -18.75 -7.98 -28.31
N ALA A 70 -19.35 -8.86 -27.53
CA ALA A 70 -19.81 -10.17 -27.94
C ALA A 70 -21.32 -10.20 -28.22
N THR A 71 -21.75 -10.88 -29.25
CA THR A 71 -23.15 -11.23 -29.46
C THR A 71 -23.38 -12.67 -29.00
N ILE A 72 -24.25 -12.82 -27.99
CA ILE A 72 -24.67 -14.11 -27.44
C ILE A 72 -26.01 -14.45 -28.07
N THR A 73 -26.06 -15.61 -28.71
CA THR A 73 -27.24 -16.08 -29.44
C THR A 73 -27.76 -17.36 -28.81
N ALA A 74 -29.05 -17.41 -28.53
CA ALA A 74 -29.78 -18.62 -28.15
C ALA A 74 -30.65 -19.08 -29.34
N THR A 75 -30.57 -20.37 -29.72
CA THR A 75 -31.32 -20.95 -30.82
C THR A 75 -32.13 -22.14 -30.35
N ALA A 76 -33.37 -22.25 -30.87
CA ALA A 76 -34.27 -23.40 -30.72
C ALA A 76 -34.91 -23.68 -32.06
N GLY A 77 -34.45 -24.73 -32.77
CA GLY A 77 -34.83 -24.97 -34.17
C GLY A 77 -34.49 -23.77 -35.07
N ALA A 78 -35.47 -23.22 -35.77
CA ALA A 78 -35.30 -22.04 -36.63
C ALA A 78 -35.36 -20.68 -35.87
N LEU A 79 -35.73 -20.69 -34.60
CA LEU A 79 -35.83 -19.45 -33.80
C LEU A 79 -34.49 -19.10 -33.21
N ALA A 80 -34.09 -17.82 -33.35
CA ALA A 80 -32.89 -17.26 -32.73
C ALA A 80 -33.19 -15.95 -32.03
N LYS A 81 -32.60 -15.75 -30.88
CA LYS A 81 -32.62 -14.50 -30.11
C LYS A 81 -31.23 -14.14 -29.62
N SER A 82 -30.82 -12.90 -29.82
CA SER A 82 -29.47 -12.45 -29.47
C SER A 82 -29.49 -11.28 -28.48
N ARG A 83 -28.40 -11.16 -27.73
CA ARG A 83 -28.08 -10.02 -26.85
C ARG A 83 -26.58 -9.75 -26.94
N THR A 84 -26.21 -8.51 -26.73
CA THR A 84 -24.80 -8.10 -26.67
C THR A 84 -24.31 -8.00 -25.24
N LEU A 85 -23.09 -8.47 -24.99
CA LEU A 85 -22.34 -8.29 -23.76
C LEU A 85 -21.00 -7.62 -24.10
N THR A 86 -20.68 -6.52 -23.43
CA THR A 86 -19.40 -5.83 -23.56
C THR A 86 -18.46 -6.27 -22.45
N VAL A 87 -17.25 -6.73 -22.79
CA VAL A 87 -16.16 -6.97 -21.85
C VAL A 87 -15.21 -5.78 -21.90
N ASN A 88 -15.11 -5.07 -20.81
CA ASN A 88 -14.20 -3.93 -20.66
C ASN A 88 -12.85 -4.41 -20.13
N PRO A 89 -11.71 -3.86 -20.59
CA PRO A 89 -10.40 -4.16 -20.02
C PRO A 89 -10.32 -3.71 -18.56
N ALA A 90 -9.38 -4.30 -17.83
CA ALA A 90 -9.06 -3.88 -16.47
C ALA A 90 -8.55 -2.43 -16.47
N ALA A 91 -9.11 -1.60 -15.63
CA ALA A 91 -8.80 -0.18 -15.50
C ALA A 91 -8.23 0.16 -14.11
N LEU A 92 -7.45 1.23 -14.02
CA LEU A 92 -6.85 1.68 -12.76
C LEU A 92 -7.92 2.23 -11.80
N VAL A 93 -8.04 1.61 -10.62
CA VAL A 93 -8.95 2.06 -9.54
C VAL A 93 -8.25 3.01 -8.58
N SER A 94 -7.09 2.60 -8.07
CA SER A 94 -6.40 3.37 -7.04
C SER A 94 -4.91 3.02 -6.95
N VAL A 95 -4.16 3.94 -6.38
CA VAL A 95 -2.85 3.71 -5.78
C VAL A 95 -2.97 4.03 -4.29
N LYS A 96 -2.49 3.14 -3.44
CA LYS A 96 -2.52 3.28 -1.97
C LYS A 96 -1.14 3.00 -1.40
N LEU A 97 -0.81 3.65 -0.29
CA LEU A 97 0.40 3.41 0.50
C LEU A 97 -0.01 2.89 1.88
N GLN A 98 0.87 2.14 2.52
CA GLN A 98 0.62 1.61 3.88
C GLN A 98 0.42 2.73 4.89
N GLN A 99 1.20 3.82 4.75
CA GLN A 99 1.12 5.00 5.62
C GLN A 99 1.18 6.27 4.79
N SER A 100 0.50 7.32 5.25
CA SER A 100 0.53 8.66 4.64
C SER A 100 1.75 9.49 5.03
N SER A 101 2.60 8.98 5.93
CA SER A 101 3.83 9.64 6.39
C SER A 101 4.95 8.63 6.58
N MET A 102 6.18 9.02 6.22
CA MET A 102 7.41 8.22 6.37
C MET A 102 8.50 9.07 7.00
N THR A 103 9.33 8.46 7.83
CA THR A 103 10.60 9.09 8.25
C THR A 103 11.60 9.01 7.10
N GLY A 104 12.43 10.04 6.93
CA GLY A 104 13.53 10.03 5.97
C GLY A 104 14.41 8.78 6.15
N GLY A 105 14.77 8.13 5.04
CA GLY A 105 15.50 6.85 5.03
C GLY A 105 14.61 5.60 5.12
N ALA A 106 13.33 5.73 5.45
CA ALA A 106 12.42 4.59 5.57
C ALA A 106 11.93 4.10 4.21
N THR A 107 11.50 2.83 4.18
CA THR A 107 10.84 2.20 3.03
C THR A 107 9.47 1.70 3.45
N GLN A 108 8.47 1.82 2.57
CA GLN A 108 7.15 1.22 2.76
C GLN A 108 6.62 0.66 1.44
N GLN A 109 5.58 -0.16 1.52
CA GLN A 109 4.91 -0.69 0.35
C GLN A 109 3.74 0.20 -0.10
N GLY A 110 3.54 0.22 -1.42
CA GLY A 110 2.36 0.73 -2.09
C GLY A 110 1.67 -0.38 -2.87
N THR A 111 0.39 -0.19 -3.15
CA THR A 111 -0.43 -1.12 -3.92
C THR A 111 -1.21 -0.36 -4.98
N VAL A 112 -1.15 -0.86 -6.22
CA VAL A 112 -2.02 -0.46 -7.32
C VAL A 112 -3.16 -1.46 -7.42
N LEU A 113 -4.40 -1.00 -7.57
CA LEU A 113 -5.60 -1.81 -7.73
C LEU A 113 -6.26 -1.54 -9.06
N LEU A 114 -6.70 -2.61 -9.74
CA LEU A 114 -7.48 -2.58 -10.98
C LEU A 114 -8.95 -2.93 -10.73
N THR A 115 -9.82 -2.60 -11.70
CA THR A 115 -11.25 -2.96 -11.70
C THR A 115 -11.51 -4.45 -11.95
N GLY A 116 -10.52 -5.17 -12.47
CA GLY A 116 -10.59 -6.60 -12.82
C GLY A 116 -9.20 -7.15 -12.99
N VAL A 117 -9.09 -8.39 -13.43
CA VAL A 117 -7.81 -9.08 -13.56
C VAL A 117 -7.07 -8.67 -14.84
N ALA A 118 -5.74 -8.63 -14.77
CA ALA A 118 -4.85 -8.33 -15.89
C ALA A 118 -4.95 -9.45 -16.97
N PRO A 119 -4.90 -9.09 -18.27
CA PRO A 119 -4.94 -10.03 -19.39
C PRO A 119 -3.66 -10.89 -19.47
N SER A 120 -3.68 -11.87 -20.40
CA SER A 120 -2.47 -12.62 -20.77
C SER A 120 -1.37 -11.64 -21.20
N GLY A 121 -0.17 -11.78 -20.62
CA GLY A 121 0.94 -10.83 -20.76
C GLY A 121 1.03 -9.81 -19.63
N GLY A 122 0.02 -9.72 -18.74
CA GLY A 122 0.02 -8.78 -17.61
C GLY A 122 -0.23 -7.32 -18.00
N LEU A 123 -0.05 -6.40 -17.05
CA LEU A 123 -0.16 -4.96 -17.25
C LEU A 123 0.96 -4.23 -16.50
N SER A 124 1.65 -3.31 -17.19
CA SER A 124 2.57 -2.35 -16.56
C SER A 124 1.82 -1.05 -16.24
N VAL A 125 1.88 -0.64 -14.98
CA VAL A 125 1.35 0.64 -14.50
C VAL A 125 2.52 1.57 -14.20
N VAL A 126 2.58 2.70 -14.90
CA VAL A 126 3.64 3.71 -14.72
C VAL A 126 3.44 4.40 -13.37
N LEU A 127 4.55 4.55 -12.64
CA LEU A 127 4.61 5.23 -11.34
C LEU A 127 5.44 6.49 -11.43
N SER A 128 5.02 7.54 -10.73
CA SER A 128 5.80 8.77 -10.60
C SER A 128 5.52 9.45 -9.27
N SER A 129 6.47 10.24 -8.80
CA SER A 129 6.31 11.09 -7.62
C SER A 129 6.45 12.55 -8.01
N SER A 130 5.64 13.42 -7.40
CA SER A 130 5.78 14.88 -7.54
C SER A 130 6.87 15.49 -6.66
N ASN A 131 7.53 14.68 -5.81
CA ASN A 131 8.55 15.12 -4.88
C ASN A 131 9.77 14.18 -4.96
N PRO A 132 11.00 14.69 -5.24
CA PRO A 132 12.20 13.87 -5.37
C PRO A 132 12.61 13.14 -4.09
N ALA A 133 12.14 13.61 -2.92
CA ALA A 133 12.33 12.89 -1.66
C ALA A 133 11.47 11.62 -1.55
N ILE A 134 10.56 11.36 -2.49
CA ILE A 134 9.74 10.15 -2.54
C ILE A 134 10.17 9.37 -3.78
N GLN A 135 10.99 8.35 -3.58
CA GLN A 135 11.54 7.52 -4.64
C GLN A 135 10.69 6.27 -4.83
N ALA A 136 10.31 5.99 -6.06
CA ALA A 136 9.53 4.81 -6.45
C ALA A 136 10.14 4.18 -7.72
N PRO A 137 9.87 2.90 -8.02
CA PRO A 137 10.17 2.33 -9.32
C PRO A 137 9.41 3.09 -10.43
N LYS A 138 9.92 3.05 -11.65
CA LYS A 138 9.25 3.72 -12.79
C LYS A 138 7.90 3.10 -13.14
N GLU A 139 7.73 1.81 -12.83
CA GLU A 139 6.51 1.05 -13.08
C GLU A 139 6.32 -0.08 -12.08
N VAL A 140 5.10 -0.56 -11.97
CA VAL A 140 4.75 -1.82 -11.30
C VAL A 140 4.08 -2.73 -12.31
N PHE A 141 4.60 -3.97 -12.42
CA PHE A 141 4.02 -5.01 -13.26
C PHE A 141 2.96 -5.79 -12.49
N ILE A 142 1.77 -5.92 -13.08
CA ILE A 142 0.66 -6.71 -12.56
C ILE A 142 0.57 -7.98 -13.42
N PRO A 143 0.88 -9.17 -12.86
CA PRO A 143 0.86 -10.42 -13.62
C PRO A 143 -0.52 -10.76 -14.18
N ALA A 144 -0.54 -11.56 -15.25
CA ALA A 144 -1.78 -12.10 -15.81
C ALA A 144 -2.64 -12.78 -14.73
N GLY A 145 -3.93 -12.48 -14.71
CA GLY A 145 -4.88 -13.02 -13.73
C GLY A 145 -4.87 -12.29 -12.38
N ALA A 146 -3.92 -11.40 -12.10
CA ALA A 146 -3.92 -10.57 -10.90
C ALA A 146 -4.72 -9.28 -11.09
N ALA A 147 -5.35 -8.79 -10.02
CA ALA A 147 -6.09 -7.52 -9.99
C ALA A 147 -5.32 -6.40 -9.27
N SER A 148 -4.12 -6.68 -8.78
CA SER A 148 -3.30 -5.70 -8.06
C SER A 148 -1.81 -5.97 -8.25
N GLY A 149 -1.01 -4.93 -8.05
CA GLY A 149 0.46 -4.99 -8.00
C GLY A 149 1.00 -4.25 -6.80
N VAL A 150 2.08 -4.77 -6.21
CA VAL A 150 2.76 -4.18 -5.05
C VAL A 150 4.09 -3.60 -5.49
N PHE A 151 4.46 -2.47 -4.93
CA PHE A 151 5.74 -1.80 -5.18
C PHE A 151 6.27 -1.19 -3.88
N ALA A 152 7.59 -0.97 -3.80
CA ALA A 152 8.21 -0.28 -2.67
C ALA A 152 8.46 1.19 -3.02
N ILE A 153 8.28 2.08 -2.04
CA ILE A 153 8.76 3.45 -2.10
C ILE A 153 9.78 3.68 -0.99
N HIS A 154 10.77 4.50 -1.28
CA HIS A 154 11.83 4.88 -0.35
C HIS A 154 11.78 6.39 -0.10
N ALA A 155 11.85 6.78 1.17
CA ALA A 155 11.92 8.19 1.56
C ALA A 155 13.38 8.67 1.56
N GLY A 156 13.70 9.69 0.80
CA GLY A 156 14.97 10.42 0.94
C GLY A 156 15.06 11.08 2.30
N VAL A 157 16.29 11.33 2.77
CA VAL A 157 16.52 12.00 4.04
C VAL A 157 16.25 13.49 3.89
N VAL A 158 15.42 14.05 4.79
CA VAL A 158 14.99 15.47 4.73
C VAL A 158 15.25 16.17 6.07
N ALA A 159 15.59 17.45 5.99
CA ALA A 159 15.79 18.29 7.18
C ALA A 159 14.47 18.90 7.68
N THR A 160 13.48 19.06 6.80
CA THR A 160 12.15 19.59 7.11
C THR A 160 11.09 18.72 6.48
N LYS A 161 9.88 18.70 7.08
CA LYS A 161 8.75 17.96 6.53
C LYS A 161 8.47 18.43 5.10
N THR A 162 8.38 17.47 4.18
CA THR A 162 7.96 17.69 2.79
C THR A 162 6.86 16.72 2.41
N SER A 163 6.08 17.05 1.40
CA SER A 163 4.98 16.21 0.93
C SER A 163 4.96 16.14 -0.58
N GLY A 164 4.41 15.07 -1.12
CA GLY A 164 4.22 14.87 -2.55
C GLY A 164 3.08 13.92 -2.85
N LEU A 165 2.78 13.79 -4.13
CA LEU A 165 1.82 12.84 -4.66
C LEU A 165 2.57 11.64 -5.26
N MET A 166 2.18 10.44 -4.84
CA MET A 166 2.49 9.22 -5.57
C MET A 166 1.41 9.03 -6.63
N VAL A 167 1.77 9.00 -7.89
CA VAL A 167 0.85 8.90 -9.04
C VAL A 167 1.07 7.57 -9.74
N ALA A 168 -0.02 6.85 -10.00
CA ALA A 168 -0.06 5.68 -10.87
C ALA A 168 -0.83 6.04 -12.15
N GLN A 169 -0.35 5.57 -13.30
CA GLN A 169 -0.95 5.81 -14.61
C GLN A 169 -1.05 4.52 -15.42
N LEU A 170 -2.24 4.23 -15.93
CA LEU A 170 -2.50 3.15 -16.88
C LEU A 170 -3.24 3.74 -18.09
N GLY A 171 -2.57 3.78 -19.25
CA GLY A 171 -3.08 4.50 -20.42
C GLY A 171 -3.28 5.99 -20.10
N THR A 172 -4.49 6.49 -20.29
CA THR A 172 -4.88 7.89 -19.96
C THR A 172 -5.34 8.07 -18.51
N LEU A 173 -5.65 6.98 -17.79
CA LEU A 173 -6.17 7.04 -16.43
C LEU A 173 -5.03 7.28 -15.43
N LYS A 174 -5.21 8.25 -14.56
CA LYS A 174 -4.30 8.58 -13.45
C LYS A 174 -5.03 8.48 -12.11
N LYS A 175 -4.36 7.95 -11.12
CA LYS A 175 -4.77 7.94 -9.72
C LYS A 175 -3.59 8.37 -8.86
N SER A 176 -3.87 9.06 -7.77
CA SER A 176 -2.81 9.56 -6.88
C SER A 176 -3.18 9.38 -5.42
N THR A 177 -2.15 9.34 -4.58
CA THR A 177 -2.25 9.39 -3.12
C THR A 177 -1.16 10.29 -2.58
N SER A 178 -1.45 11.03 -1.50
CA SER A 178 -0.48 11.91 -0.87
C SER A 178 0.39 11.13 0.12
N VAL A 179 1.64 11.55 0.24
CA VAL A 179 2.58 11.04 1.25
C VAL A 179 3.49 12.17 1.71
N SER A 180 3.78 12.18 3.01
CA SER A 180 4.72 13.10 3.64
C SER A 180 6.01 12.39 4.00
N VAL A 181 7.13 13.07 3.85
CA VAL A 181 8.42 12.66 4.43
C VAL A 181 8.74 13.61 5.57
N VAL A 182 8.99 13.06 6.76
CA VAL A 182 9.33 13.83 7.97
C VAL A 182 10.80 13.62 8.34
N PRO A 183 11.46 14.63 8.92
CA PRO A 183 12.82 14.47 9.42
C PRO A 183 12.85 13.45 10.57
N PRO A 184 14.00 12.83 10.82
CA PRO A 184 14.17 11.95 11.98
C PRO A 184 14.06 12.75 13.28
N VAL A 185 13.46 12.12 14.30
CA VAL A 185 13.31 12.66 15.63
C VAL A 185 13.97 11.74 16.65
N ILE A 186 14.21 12.20 17.86
CA ILE A 186 14.78 11.38 18.93
C ILE A 186 13.89 10.17 19.22
N SER A 187 14.50 8.97 19.30
CA SER A 187 13.81 7.71 19.60
C SER A 187 14.12 7.19 21.01
N SER A 188 15.38 7.27 21.45
CA SER A 188 15.79 6.82 22.78
C SER A 188 17.08 7.48 23.25
N ILE A 189 17.29 7.45 24.57
CA ILE A 189 18.53 7.82 25.27
C ILE A 189 18.87 6.65 26.17
N VAL A 190 20.06 6.04 26.01
CA VAL A 190 20.47 4.83 26.73
C VAL A 190 21.88 5.04 27.28
N ALA A 191 22.03 4.95 28.59
CA ALA A 191 23.35 4.96 29.23
C ALA A 191 24.04 3.61 29.06
N SER A 192 25.36 3.62 28.87
CA SER A 192 26.19 2.40 28.75
C SER A 192 26.14 1.53 30.01
N ARG A 193 25.80 2.12 31.14
CA ARG A 193 25.55 1.47 32.42
C ARG A 193 24.50 2.26 33.25
N PRO A 194 23.65 1.55 33.99
CA PRO A 194 22.55 2.19 34.73
C PRO A 194 23.02 3.02 35.93
N THR A 195 24.26 2.76 36.41
CA THR A 195 24.84 3.41 37.62
C THR A 195 26.20 3.99 37.33
N VAL A 196 26.54 5.09 38.04
CA VAL A 196 27.87 5.71 38.05
C VAL A 196 28.17 6.20 39.47
N VAL A 197 29.41 5.99 39.91
CA VAL A 197 29.85 6.53 41.20
C VAL A 197 30.09 8.03 41.08
N GLY A 198 29.71 8.81 42.11
CA GLY A 198 29.85 10.26 42.13
C GLY A 198 31.30 10.70 41.87
N GLY A 199 31.49 11.65 40.95
CA GLY A 199 32.78 12.04 40.39
C GLY A 199 33.23 11.23 39.17
N GLY A 200 32.49 10.19 38.76
CA GLY A 200 32.77 9.39 37.55
C GLY A 200 32.06 9.89 36.32
N VAL A 201 32.28 9.20 35.22
CA VAL A 201 31.65 9.49 33.89
C VAL A 201 30.91 8.29 33.40
N VAL A 202 29.92 8.49 32.55
CA VAL A 202 29.15 7.45 31.85
C VAL A 202 28.87 7.88 30.43
N ASP A 203 29.10 7.00 29.49
CA ASP A 203 28.74 7.24 28.11
C ASP A 203 27.24 6.96 27.89
N VAL A 204 26.62 7.84 27.12
CA VAL A 204 25.19 7.80 26.82
C VAL A 204 25.01 7.83 25.33
N THR A 205 24.31 6.84 24.81
CA THR A 205 23.97 6.74 23.38
C THR A 205 22.58 7.33 23.17
N LEU A 206 22.50 8.28 22.25
CA LEU A 206 21.26 8.87 21.77
C LEU A 206 20.94 8.29 20.39
N HIS A 207 19.72 7.82 20.20
CA HIS A 207 19.22 7.31 18.91
C HIS A 207 18.14 8.22 18.35
N ILE A 208 18.07 8.29 17.01
CA ILE A 208 17.00 8.95 16.25
C ILE A 208 16.28 7.95 15.34
N THR A 209 15.08 8.28 14.86
CA THR A 209 14.16 7.39 14.14
C THR A 209 14.60 7.03 12.71
N GLY A 210 15.64 7.67 12.19
CA GLY A 210 16.19 7.42 10.86
C GLY A 210 17.50 8.16 10.67
N PRO A 211 18.20 8.06 9.54
CA PRO A 211 19.45 8.73 9.28
C PRO A 211 19.31 10.25 9.34
N ALA A 212 20.30 10.90 9.97
CA ALA A 212 20.34 12.37 10.06
C ALA A 212 20.56 12.99 8.65
N PRO A 213 19.91 14.13 8.34
CA PRO A 213 20.08 14.83 7.07
C PRO A 213 21.48 15.44 6.93
N ALA A 214 21.78 15.96 5.74
CA ALA A 214 22.98 16.78 5.51
C ALA A 214 23.02 17.93 6.53
N GLY A 215 24.15 18.08 7.24
CA GLY A 215 24.29 18.98 8.39
C GLY A 215 24.00 18.36 9.75
N GLY A 216 23.53 17.10 9.79
CA GLY A 216 23.26 16.36 11.02
C GLY A 216 21.91 16.71 11.65
N THR A 217 21.64 16.10 12.81
CA THR A 217 20.47 16.41 13.65
C THR A 217 20.93 16.88 15.01
N SER A 218 20.70 18.15 15.33
CA SER A 218 21.02 18.74 16.63
C SER A 218 19.96 18.33 17.65
N VAL A 219 20.41 17.83 18.80
CA VAL A 219 19.57 17.42 19.93
C VAL A 219 19.94 18.26 21.13
N MET A 220 18.97 19.01 21.66
CA MET A 220 19.12 19.73 22.93
C MET A 220 19.02 18.74 24.07
N LEU A 221 19.98 18.78 25.00
CA LEU A 221 20.03 17.91 26.17
C LEU A 221 19.85 18.72 27.46
N THR A 222 19.17 18.12 28.42
CA THR A 222 19.07 18.65 29.79
C THR A 222 19.18 17.52 30.80
N SER A 223 19.84 17.80 31.91
CA SER A 223 19.85 16.96 33.11
C SER A 223 18.77 17.42 34.09
N GLY A 224 18.01 16.49 34.63
CA GLY A 224 16.98 16.77 35.63
C GLY A 224 17.52 16.97 37.05
N ASN A 225 18.84 16.79 37.29
CA ASN A 225 19.46 17.00 38.58
C ASN A 225 20.93 17.45 38.42
N VAL A 226 21.37 18.34 39.27
CA VAL A 226 22.74 18.87 39.29
C VAL A 226 23.83 17.84 39.61
N ALA A 227 23.43 16.64 40.09
CA ALA A 227 24.33 15.53 40.35
C ALA A 227 24.91 14.92 39.05
N LEU A 228 24.32 15.20 37.89
CA LEU A 228 24.80 14.78 36.59
C LEU A 228 24.85 15.96 35.64
N THR A 229 25.95 16.14 34.94
CA THR A 229 26.14 17.18 33.92
C THR A 229 26.19 16.52 32.54
N VAL A 230 25.43 17.05 31.58
CA VAL A 230 25.43 16.66 30.19
C VAL A 230 25.77 17.86 29.29
N PRO A 231 26.31 17.68 28.09
CA PRO A 231 26.45 18.78 27.13
C PRO A 231 25.11 19.42 26.81
N ALA A 232 25.04 20.70 26.55
CA ALA A 232 23.79 21.39 26.21
C ALA A 232 23.19 20.88 24.88
N ASN A 233 24.04 20.52 23.92
CA ASN A 233 23.66 19.99 22.64
C ASN A 233 24.60 18.87 22.21
N VAL A 234 24.07 17.94 21.42
CA VAL A 234 24.85 16.97 20.66
C VAL A 234 24.28 16.87 19.25
N VAL A 235 25.17 16.66 18.27
CA VAL A 235 24.75 16.52 16.87
C VAL A 235 24.93 15.07 16.44
N VAL A 236 23.84 14.45 15.99
CA VAL A 236 23.93 13.17 15.30
C VAL A 236 24.48 13.47 13.89
N PRO A 237 25.64 12.90 13.49
CA PRO A 237 26.27 13.22 12.21
C PRO A 237 25.39 12.80 11.03
N ALA A 238 25.55 13.49 9.89
CA ALA A 238 24.82 13.18 8.65
C ALA A 238 24.95 11.69 8.29
N GLY A 239 23.80 11.08 7.94
CA GLY A 239 23.71 9.65 7.60
C GLY A 239 23.71 8.69 8.80
N GLN A 240 24.08 9.15 10.00
CA GLN A 240 24.05 8.33 11.22
C GLN A 240 22.65 8.34 11.87
N THR A 241 22.38 7.28 12.65
CA THR A 241 21.12 7.12 13.42
C THR A 241 21.33 7.26 14.93
N SER A 242 22.57 7.46 15.35
CA SER A 242 22.93 7.62 16.77
C SER A 242 24.21 8.44 16.96
N VAL A 243 24.39 8.92 18.19
CA VAL A 243 25.62 9.56 18.65
C VAL A 243 25.84 9.21 20.11
N VAL A 244 27.11 9.08 20.50
CA VAL A 244 27.51 8.89 21.90
C VAL A 244 28.02 10.22 22.46
N PHE A 245 27.63 10.54 23.70
CA PHE A 245 28.16 11.63 24.46
C PHE A 245 28.46 11.18 25.88
N THR A 246 29.36 11.88 26.58
CA THR A 246 29.74 11.58 27.95
C THR A 246 28.97 12.48 28.92
N ALA A 247 28.36 11.86 29.94
CA ALA A 247 27.78 12.55 31.10
C ALA A 247 28.71 12.42 32.31
N SER A 248 28.91 13.48 33.02
CA SER A 248 29.81 13.55 34.19
C SER A 248 28.99 13.70 35.48
N SER A 249 29.22 12.81 36.44
CA SER A 249 28.56 12.86 37.74
C SER A 249 29.36 13.68 38.75
N LYS A 250 28.65 14.34 39.70
CA LYS A 250 29.23 14.99 40.86
C LYS A 250 29.12 14.06 42.08
N PRO A 251 30.00 14.20 43.09
CA PRO A 251 29.84 13.50 44.37
C PRO A 251 28.46 13.78 44.98
N VAL A 252 27.82 12.75 45.49
CA VAL A 252 26.52 12.82 46.18
C VAL A 252 26.60 12.12 47.54
N SER A 253 25.83 12.55 48.50
CA SER A 253 25.77 11.93 49.85
C SER A 253 24.79 10.75 49.92
N LYS A 254 23.88 10.64 48.95
CA LYS A 254 22.90 9.55 48.82
C LYS A 254 22.67 9.18 47.37
N THR A 255 22.29 7.92 47.16
CA THR A 255 21.93 7.45 45.83
C THR A 255 20.88 8.36 45.19
N THR A 256 21.17 8.86 43.99
CA THR A 256 20.34 9.85 43.29
C THR A 256 20.06 9.38 41.86
N SER A 257 18.80 9.16 41.55
CA SER A 257 18.37 8.88 40.16
C SER A 257 18.23 10.19 39.39
N VAL A 258 18.84 10.26 38.22
CA VAL A 258 18.85 11.47 37.36
C VAL A 258 18.30 11.10 35.99
N ASN A 259 17.34 11.88 35.53
CA ASN A 259 16.85 11.79 34.14
C ASN A 259 17.69 12.69 33.23
N ILE A 260 17.95 12.19 32.03
CA ILE A 260 18.55 12.93 30.92
C ILE A 260 17.45 13.08 29.86
N SER A 261 17.05 14.31 29.56
CA SER A 261 16.06 14.61 28.53
C SER A 261 16.76 15.10 27.28
N GLY A 262 16.35 14.53 26.11
CA GLY A 262 16.79 15.01 24.81
C GLY A 262 15.59 15.46 23.98
N LYS A 263 15.74 16.58 23.26
CA LYS A 263 14.66 17.18 22.46
C LYS A 263 15.10 17.48 21.04
N VAL A 264 14.26 17.05 20.08
CA VAL A 264 14.35 17.40 18.64
C VAL A 264 12.98 17.90 18.20
N GLY A 265 12.89 19.16 17.77
CA GLY A 265 11.61 19.79 17.45
C GLY A 265 10.65 19.74 18.65
N ILE A 266 9.50 19.09 18.48
CA ILE A 266 8.49 18.89 19.54
C ILE A 266 8.65 17.55 20.28
N THR A 267 9.53 16.66 19.81
CA THR A 267 9.70 15.31 20.37
C THR A 267 10.75 15.33 21.47
N THR A 268 10.40 14.80 22.64
CA THR A 268 11.29 14.64 23.79
C THR A 268 11.35 13.15 24.18
N LYS A 269 12.56 12.69 24.52
CA LYS A 269 12.79 11.36 25.11
C LYS A 269 13.65 11.50 26.36
N VAL A 270 13.51 10.54 27.27
CA VAL A 270 14.19 10.54 28.56
C VAL A 270 14.92 9.22 28.76
N GLY A 271 16.16 9.30 29.20
CA GLY A 271 16.95 8.20 29.74
C GLY A 271 17.25 8.43 31.21
N TYR A 272 17.71 7.42 31.93
CA TYR A 272 18.00 7.51 33.39
C TYR A 272 19.40 7.00 33.71
N VAL A 273 20.05 7.64 34.66
CA VAL A 273 21.31 7.24 35.27
C VAL A 273 21.19 7.41 36.78
N THR A 274 21.63 6.43 37.56
CA THR A 274 21.69 6.53 39.01
C THR A 274 23.11 6.86 39.47
N VAL A 275 23.26 7.97 40.15
CA VAL A 275 24.53 8.37 40.77
C VAL A 275 24.61 7.80 42.19
N LEU A 276 25.63 6.99 42.42
CA LEU A 276 25.90 6.36 43.74
C LEU A 276 26.81 7.25 44.59
N PRO A 277 26.68 7.22 45.91
CA PRO A 277 27.66 7.85 46.83
C PRO A 277 29.08 7.34 46.56
N ARG A 278 30.05 8.19 46.82
CA ARG A 278 31.46 7.85 46.71
C ARG A 278 31.96 7.23 48.03
#